data_691dde4b7b78d95e570f2139d3c47e4f
#
_entry.id   691dde4b7b78d95e570f2139d3c47e4f
#
_cell.length_a   1.000
_cell.length_b   1.000
_cell.length_c   1.000
_cell.angle_alpha   90.00
_cell.angle_beta   90.00
_cell.angle_gamma   90.00
#
_symmetry.space_group_name_H-M   'P 1'
#
loop_
_entity.id
_entity.type
_entity.pdbx_description
1 polymer ?
#
loop_
_entity_poly.entity_id
_entity_poly.type
_entity_poly.pdbx_seq_one_letter_code
_entity_poly.pdbx_strand_id
1 'polypeptide(L)'
;MKTLSLLSLFLLLPAFAFAQSAVELKQQPLSKWNIGSANYSGITRLGENRYALVSDKEPADGFFLFRIDQNAATGEVTNVYLEGFRGNAKPHVNARGISLRDCEGIAWFAPAATLFISGEGDQKILEYSLDGQPTGRKLSVPGQFALPNIVGNCGFEALTYS
;
A
#
# COMPACT_ATOMS: atom_id res chain seq x y z
N MET A 1 -14.48 -62.52 30.72
CA MET A 1 -14.23 -61.45 29.73
C MET A 1 -14.09 -60.14 30.49
N LYS A 2 -12.88 -59.56 30.51
CA LYS A 2 -12.59 -58.27 31.19
C LYS A 2 -12.52 -57.20 30.13
N THR A 3 -13.45 -56.26 30.15
CA THR A 3 -13.47 -55.08 29.27
C THR A 3 -12.45 -54.05 29.78
N LEU A 4 -11.46 -53.81 28.96
CA LEU A 4 -10.45 -52.76 29.19
C LEU A 4 -11.05 -51.41 28.77
N SER A 5 -11.30 -50.53 29.72
CA SER A 5 -11.75 -49.13 29.46
C SER A 5 -10.56 -48.26 29.11
N LEU A 6 -10.49 -47.81 27.85
CA LEU A 6 -9.45 -46.90 27.40
C LEU A 6 -9.79 -45.47 27.87
N LEU A 7 -9.08 -44.95 28.87
CA LEU A 7 -9.20 -43.60 29.36
C LEU A 7 -8.37 -42.69 28.45
N SER A 8 -9.01 -41.97 27.53
CA SER A 8 -8.38 -40.97 26.66
C SER A 8 -8.00 -39.74 27.49
N LEU A 9 -6.72 -39.59 27.80
CA LEU A 9 -6.17 -38.41 28.46
C LEU A 9 -6.01 -37.30 27.39
N PHE A 10 -6.95 -36.37 27.32
CA PHE A 10 -6.83 -35.13 26.56
C PHE A 10 -5.79 -34.24 27.27
N LEU A 11 -4.57 -34.14 26.72
CA LEU A 11 -3.58 -33.12 27.09
C LEU A 11 -4.06 -31.77 26.56
N LEU A 12 -4.66 -30.95 27.40
CA LEU A 12 -4.87 -29.53 27.18
C LEU A 12 -3.53 -28.83 27.22
N LEU A 13 -2.90 -28.64 26.04
CA LEU A 13 -1.77 -27.74 25.91
C LEU A 13 -2.29 -26.30 26.07
N PRO A 14 -1.79 -25.51 27.02
CA PRO A 14 -2.16 -24.11 27.10
C PRO A 14 -1.67 -23.40 25.83
N ALA A 15 -2.60 -22.91 25.01
CA ALA A 15 -2.29 -22.00 23.93
C ALA A 15 -1.83 -20.68 24.55
N PHE A 16 -0.53 -20.44 24.60
CA PHE A 16 -0.01 -19.12 24.93
C PHE A 16 -0.35 -18.17 23.79
N ALA A 17 -1.43 -17.43 23.94
CA ALA A 17 -1.73 -16.29 23.11
C ALA A 17 -0.71 -15.19 23.48
N PHE A 18 0.32 -15.01 22.67
CA PHE A 18 1.18 -13.83 22.77
C PHE A 18 0.35 -12.63 22.31
N ALA A 19 -0.11 -11.83 23.26
CA ALA A 19 -0.69 -10.55 22.95
C ALA A 19 0.42 -9.66 22.34
N GLN A 20 0.30 -9.33 21.07
CA GLN A 20 1.17 -8.32 20.47
C GLN A 20 0.77 -6.97 21.06
N SER A 21 1.68 -6.30 21.74
CA SER A 21 1.47 -4.93 22.19
C SER A 21 1.86 -3.98 21.05
N ALA A 22 0.93 -3.10 20.66
CA ALA A 22 1.22 -1.99 19.78
C ALA A 22 1.83 -0.85 20.61
N VAL A 23 2.93 -0.28 20.13
CA VAL A 23 3.56 0.90 20.73
C VAL A 23 3.33 2.07 19.79
N GLU A 24 2.73 3.15 20.30
CA GLU A 24 2.60 4.40 19.55
C GLU A 24 3.96 5.08 19.44
N LEU A 25 4.38 5.37 18.20
CA LEU A 25 5.58 6.12 17.92
C LEU A 25 5.26 7.61 17.72
N LYS A 26 6.19 8.48 18.07
CA LYS A 26 6.04 9.91 17.87
C LYS A 26 5.94 10.23 16.39
N GLN A 27 4.85 10.87 15.99
CA GLN A 27 4.68 11.39 14.64
C GLN A 27 5.77 12.42 14.29
N GLN A 28 6.32 12.34 13.08
CA GLN A 28 7.38 13.21 12.61
C GLN A 28 6.97 13.84 11.27
N PRO A 29 7.13 15.19 11.12
CA PRO A 29 6.80 15.85 9.85
C PRO A 29 7.86 15.55 8.79
N LEU A 30 7.45 15.36 7.54
CA LEU A 30 8.37 15.13 6.41
C LEU A 30 9.32 16.30 6.16
N SER A 31 8.92 17.52 6.54
CA SER A 31 9.77 18.72 6.46
C SER A 31 11.06 18.59 7.27
N LYS A 32 11.11 17.73 8.30
CA LYS A 32 12.34 17.40 9.04
C LYS A 32 13.47 16.91 8.12
N TRP A 33 13.10 16.26 7.01
CA TRP A 33 14.01 15.70 6.02
C TRP A 33 14.01 16.46 4.69
N ASN A 34 13.57 17.73 4.69
CA ASN A 34 13.46 18.58 3.50
C ASN A 34 12.55 18.01 2.40
N ILE A 35 11.58 17.19 2.77
CA ILE A 35 10.57 16.65 1.86
C ILE A 35 9.34 17.55 1.94
N GLY A 36 8.90 18.05 0.79
CA GLY A 36 7.71 18.88 0.68
C GLY A 36 6.45 18.12 1.09
N SER A 37 5.43 18.84 1.50
CA SER A 37 4.10 18.29 1.73
C SER A 37 3.51 17.80 0.40
N ALA A 38 2.93 16.61 0.42
CA ALA A 38 2.11 16.06 -0.64
C ALA A 38 0.99 15.25 0.01
N ASN A 39 -0.07 14.96 -0.74
CA ASN A 39 -1.17 14.15 -0.25
C ASN A 39 -0.83 12.68 -0.48
N TYR A 40 0.15 12.15 0.24
CA TYR A 40 0.50 10.73 0.17
C TYR A 40 -0.61 9.89 0.80
N SER A 41 -1.21 9.01 0.03
CA SER A 41 -2.37 8.21 0.42
C SER A 41 -2.01 6.74 0.66
N GLY A 42 -1.28 6.11 -0.25
CA GLY A 42 -0.88 4.71 -0.14
C GLY A 42 0.62 4.52 -0.03
N ILE A 43 1.03 3.50 0.74
CA ILE A 43 2.43 3.10 0.90
C ILE A 43 2.57 1.58 0.85
N THR A 44 3.60 1.10 0.16
CA THR A 44 3.99 -0.31 0.18
C THR A 44 5.50 -0.47 0.31
N ARG A 45 5.94 -1.54 1.00
CA ARG A 45 7.36 -1.86 1.14
C ARG A 45 7.83 -2.71 -0.05
N LEU A 46 8.92 -2.31 -0.69
CA LEU A 46 9.54 -3.03 -1.81
C LEU A 46 10.60 -4.05 -1.36
N GLY A 47 11.19 -3.83 -0.20
CA GLY A 47 12.25 -4.63 0.38
C GLY A 47 13.23 -3.73 1.13
N GLU A 48 14.02 -4.29 2.04
CA GLU A 48 14.96 -3.54 2.89
C GLU A 48 14.29 -2.29 3.48
N ASN A 49 14.81 -1.11 3.15
CA ASN A 49 14.29 0.19 3.59
C ASN A 49 13.67 1.02 2.45
N ARG A 50 13.36 0.40 1.30
CA ARG A 50 12.73 1.07 0.15
C ARG A 50 11.23 0.89 0.16
N TYR A 51 10.54 1.98 -0.18
CA TYR A 51 9.07 2.07 -0.19
C TYR A 51 8.59 2.78 -1.46
N ALA A 52 7.43 2.37 -1.95
CA ALA A 52 6.70 3.10 -2.98
C ALA A 52 5.45 3.73 -2.38
N LEU A 53 5.19 4.98 -2.75
CA LEU A 53 4.06 5.77 -2.28
C LEU A 53 3.31 6.39 -3.45
N VAL A 54 1.98 6.41 -3.37
CA VAL A 54 1.14 7.19 -4.27
C VAL A 54 0.67 8.48 -3.59
N SER A 55 0.30 9.46 -4.40
CA SER A 55 -0.32 10.70 -3.94
C SER A 55 -1.60 10.91 -4.75
N ASP A 56 -2.69 11.18 -4.04
CA ASP A 56 -4.00 11.44 -4.64
C ASP A 56 -4.02 12.70 -5.54
N LYS A 57 -3.20 13.68 -5.21
CA LYS A 57 -3.12 14.95 -5.95
C LYS A 57 -1.99 15.02 -6.97
N GLU A 58 -1.22 13.93 -7.16
CA GLU A 58 -0.21 13.91 -8.21
C GLU A 58 -0.86 13.89 -9.59
N PRO A 59 -0.62 14.90 -10.43
CA PRO A 59 -1.23 14.98 -11.75
C PRO A 59 -0.65 13.95 -12.73
N ALA A 60 0.56 13.45 -12.48
CA ALA A 60 1.21 12.43 -13.29
C ALA A 60 0.84 11.04 -12.79
N ASP A 61 0.67 10.10 -13.73
CA ASP A 61 0.35 8.70 -13.40
C ASP A 61 1.61 7.93 -13.04
N GLY A 62 1.71 7.48 -11.78
CA GLY A 62 2.87 6.78 -11.26
C GLY A 62 2.96 6.77 -9.73
N PHE A 63 4.18 6.72 -9.22
CA PHE A 63 4.44 6.64 -7.78
C PHE A 63 5.79 7.27 -7.41
N PHE A 64 5.95 7.60 -6.14
CA PHE A 64 7.20 8.08 -5.57
C PHE A 64 7.99 6.93 -4.95
N LEU A 65 9.31 6.96 -5.08
CA LEU A 65 10.22 6.08 -4.36
C LEU A 65 10.83 6.81 -3.18
N PHE A 66 10.80 6.15 -2.03
CA PHE A 66 11.39 6.61 -0.79
C PHE A 66 12.34 5.56 -0.22
N ARG A 67 13.36 6.03 0.47
CA ARG A 67 14.11 5.23 1.43
C ARG A 67 13.76 5.74 2.82
N ILE A 68 13.31 4.83 3.70
CA ILE A 68 12.90 5.13 5.08
C ILE A 68 13.75 4.29 6.01
N ASP A 69 14.68 4.93 6.71
CA ASP A 69 15.54 4.26 7.68
C ASP A 69 14.85 4.25 9.04
N GLN A 70 14.85 3.09 9.69
CA GLN A 70 14.22 2.87 10.98
C GLN A 70 15.21 2.28 11.98
N ASN A 71 15.09 2.67 13.24
CA ASN A 71 15.78 2.01 14.32
C ASN A 71 15.23 0.59 14.50
N ALA A 72 16.07 -0.42 14.35
CA ALA A 72 15.64 -1.81 14.38
C ALA A 72 15.05 -2.26 15.74
N ALA A 73 15.43 -1.61 16.83
CA ALA A 73 14.95 -1.95 18.17
C ALA A 73 13.65 -1.24 18.55
N THR A 74 13.47 0.02 18.11
CA THR A 74 12.34 0.86 18.51
C THR A 74 11.30 1.03 17.41
N GLY A 75 11.66 0.81 16.14
CA GLY A 75 10.83 1.10 14.98
C GLY A 75 10.78 2.59 14.60
N GLU A 76 11.40 3.48 15.39
CA GLU A 76 11.40 4.91 15.09
C GLU A 76 12.04 5.21 13.75
N VAL A 77 11.41 6.09 12.96
CA VAL A 77 11.98 6.59 11.72
C VAL A 77 13.14 7.52 12.04
N THR A 78 14.32 7.14 11.57
CA THR A 78 15.57 7.90 11.81
C THR A 78 15.92 8.82 10.65
N ASN A 79 15.56 8.39 9.41
CA ASN A 79 15.77 9.20 8.23
C ASN A 79 14.77 8.88 7.11
N VAL A 80 14.49 9.85 6.24
CA VAL A 80 13.65 9.69 5.06
C VAL A 80 14.31 10.39 3.88
N TYR A 81 14.42 9.69 2.76
CA TYR A 81 14.94 10.22 1.50
C TYR A 81 13.92 10.03 0.41
N LEU A 82 13.60 11.08 -0.34
CA LEU A 82 12.86 10.99 -1.58
C LEU A 82 13.84 10.64 -2.72
N GLU A 83 13.69 9.42 -3.28
CA GLU A 83 14.49 8.96 -4.42
C GLU A 83 13.94 9.47 -5.78
N GLY A 84 12.73 10.03 -5.78
CA GLY A 84 12.07 10.67 -6.90
C GLY A 84 10.81 9.95 -7.39
N PHE A 85 10.19 10.55 -8.40
CA PHE A 85 8.99 10.04 -9.04
C PHE A 85 9.34 9.00 -10.11
N ARG A 86 8.48 8.00 -10.26
CA ARG A 86 8.51 6.98 -11.32
C ARG A 86 7.14 6.93 -11.98
N GLY A 87 7.09 7.14 -13.29
CA GLY A 87 5.83 7.16 -14.03
C GLY A 87 5.89 8.02 -15.27
N ASN A 88 4.72 8.26 -15.83
CA ASN A 88 4.57 9.14 -16.99
C ASN A 88 4.57 10.60 -16.53
N ALA A 89 5.60 11.35 -16.89
CA ALA A 89 5.73 12.76 -16.56
C ALA A 89 4.63 13.66 -17.19
N LYS A 90 3.88 13.16 -18.16
CA LYS A 90 2.76 13.92 -18.73
C LYS A 90 1.58 13.91 -17.78
N PRO A 91 1.03 15.08 -17.45
CA PRO A 91 -0.16 15.15 -16.60
C PRO A 91 -1.33 14.36 -17.20
N HIS A 92 -1.95 13.53 -16.38
CA HIS A 92 -3.18 12.79 -16.70
C HIS A 92 -4.34 13.41 -15.92
N VAL A 93 -4.77 14.56 -16.36
CA VAL A 93 -5.71 15.42 -15.66
C VAL A 93 -6.90 15.78 -16.53
N ASN A 94 -8.01 16.16 -15.89
CA ASN A 94 -9.16 16.74 -16.55
C ASN A 94 -8.92 18.22 -16.92
N ALA A 95 -9.91 18.87 -17.53
CA ALA A 95 -9.83 20.28 -17.93
C ALA A 95 -9.61 21.28 -16.77
N ARG A 96 -9.78 20.84 -15.51
CA ARG A 96 -9.54 21.61 -14.29
C ARG A 96 -8.17 21.35 -13.65
N GLY A 97 -7.33 20.52 -14.28
CA GLY A 97 -6.04 20.13 -13.73
C GLY A 97 -6.09 19.10 -12.58
N ILE A 98 -7.24 18.44 -12.37
CA ILE A 98 -7.43 17.41 -11.35
C ILE A 98 -7.02 16.06 -11.92
N SER A 99 -6.26 15.27 -11.15
CA SER A 99 -5.87 13.91 -11.52
C SER A 99 -7.07 13.07 -11.92
N LEU A 100 -6.98 12.40 -13.06
CA LEU A 100 -8.06 11.50 -13.54
C LEU A 100 -8.06 10.17 -12.82
N ARG A 101 -6.90 9.77 -12.24
CA ARG A 101 -6.82 8.53 -11.49
C ARG A 101 -7.12 8.71 -10.01
N ASP A 102 -6.62 9.80 -9.41
CA ASP A 102 -6.76 10.02 -7.96
C ASP A 102 -6.28 8.77 -7.21
N CYS A 103 -4.94 8.58 -7.20
CA CYS A 103 -4.33 7.31 -6.77
C CYS A 103 -4.30 7.21 -5.24
N GLU A 104 -4.98 6.19 -4.67
CA GLU A 104 -5.16 6.04 -3.23
C GLU A 104 -4.42 4.83 -2.64
N GLY A 105 -4.41 3.71 -3.35
CA GLY A 105 -3.79 2.47 -2.87
C GLY A 105 -2.63 2.00 -3.75
N ILE A 106 -1.61 1.41 -3.12
CA ILE A 106 -0.48 0.79 -3.81
C ILE A 106 -0.06 -0.50 -3.10
N ALA A 107 0.17 -1.56 -3.87
CA ALA A 107 0.63 -2.85 -3.34
C ALA A 107 1.79 -3.41 -4.16
N TRP A 108 2.81 -3.91 -3.47
CA TRP A 108 3.94 -4.62 -4.07
C TRP A 108 3.57 -6.06 -4.38
N PHE A 109 3.75 -6.48 -5.63
CA PHE A 109 3.57 -7.84 -6.10
C PHE A 109 4.93 -8.50 -6.35
N ALA A 110 5.49 -9.06 -5.29
CA ALA A 110 6.84 -9.65 -5.29
C ALA A 110 7.07 -10.72 -6.38
N PRO A 111 6.09 -11.62 -6.70
CA PRO A 111 6.33 -12.67 -7.69
C PRO A 111 6.68 -12.17 -9.09
N ALA A 112 6.21 -10.98 -9.47
CA ALA A 112 6.51 -10.37 -10.77
C ALA A 112 7.41 -9.14 -10.67
N ALA A 113 7.82 -8.73 -9.47
CA ALA A 113 8.54 -7.48 -9.20
C ALA A 113 7.82 -6.25 -9.80
N THR A 114 6.51 -6.18 -9.58
CA THR A 114 5.63 -5.11 -10.08
C THR A 114 4.80 -4.50 -8.96
N LEU A 115 4.12 -3.42 -9.27
CA LEU A 115 3.23 -2.70 -8.35
C LEU A 115 1.81 -2.66 -8.92
N PHE A 116 0.81 -2.84 -8.07
CA PHE A 116 -0.57 -2.53 -8.41
C PHE A 116 -0.97 -1.23 -7.73
N ILE A 117 -1.62 -0.33 -8.49
CA ILE A 117 -2.07 0.98 -8.02
C ILE A 117 -3.57 1.09 -8.28
N SER A 118 -4.35 1.37 -7.23
CA SER A 118 -5.76 1.68 -7.34
C SER A 118 -5.97 3.18 -7.52
N GLY A 119 -6.91 3.54 -8.39
CA GLY A 119 -7.38 4.90 -8.57
C GLY A 119 -8.83 5.04 -8.15
N GLU A 120 -9.13 6.04 -7.32
CA GLU A 120 -10.49 6.37 -6.92
C GLU A 120 -11.26 7.00 -8.09
N GLY A 121 -10.62 7.88 -8.85
CA GLY A 121 -11.27 8.58 -9.94
C GLY A 121 -11.66 7.70 -11.12
N ASP A 122 -10.87 6.66 -11.45
CA ASP A 122 -11.13 5.77 -12.58
C ASP A 122 -11.62 4.37 -12.18
N GLN A 123 -11.67 4.06 -10.89
CA GLN A 123 -12.06 2.76 -10.31
C GLN A 123 -11.32 1.57 -10.96
N LYS A 124 -10.02 1.76 -11.24
CA LYS A 124 -9.17 0.74 -11.83
C LYS A 124 -7.99 0.40 -10.94
N ILE A 125 -7.57 -0.85 -11.00
CA ILE A 125 -6.35 -1.32 -10.37
C ILE A 125 -5.40 -1.75 -11.49
N LEU A 126 -4.40 -0.92 -11.75
CA LEU A 126 -3.45 -1.10 -12.85
C LEU A 126 -2.09 -1.54 -12.34
N GLU A 127 -1.38 -2.32 -13.16
CA GLU A 127 -0.05 -2.80 -12.85
C GLU A 127 1.04 -1.93 -13.50
N TYR A 128 2.09 -1.68 -12.73
CA TYR A 128 3.26 -0.90 -13.12
C TYR A 128 4.56 -1.67 -12.85
N SER A 129 5.54 -1.49 -13.72
CA SER A 129 6.91 -1.87 -13.45
C SER A 129 7.57 -0.92 -12.43
N LEU A 130 8.74 -1.28 -11.92
CA LEU A 130 9.48 -0.45 -10.94
C LEU A 130 10.00 0.87 -11.51
N ASP A 131 10.09 1.01 -12.82
CA ASP A 131 10.41 2.27 -13.50
C ASP A 131 9.17 3.13 -13.79
N GLY A 132 8.00 2.68 -13.31
CA GLY A 132 6.73 3.43 -13.38
C GLY A 132 5.99 3.32 -14.70
N GLN A 133 6.36 2.35 -15.58
CA GLN A 133 5.64 2.15 -16.82
C GLN A 133 4.46 1.19 -16.61
N PRO A 134 3.27 1.51 -17.16
CA PRO A 134 2.15 0.58 -17.17
C PRO A 134 2.53 -0.71 -17.91
N THR A 135 2.28 -1.88 -17.32
CA THR A 135 2.54 -3.18 -17.97
C THR A 135 1.42 -3.58 -18.93
N GLY A 136 0.31 -2.88 -18.92
CA GLY A 136 -0.91 -3.22 -19.64
C GLY A 136 -1.82 -4.21 -18.89
N ARG A 137 -1.35 -4.78 -17.78
CA ARG A 137 -2.20 -5.65 -16.93
C ARG A 137 -3.02 -4.83 -15.94
N LYS A 138 -4.20 -5.37 -15.63
CA LYS A 138 -5.13 -4.79 -14.63
C LYS A 138 -5.83 -5.91 -13.88
N LEU A 139 -6.24 -5.64 -12.65
CA LEU A 139 -7.13 -6.53 -11.93
C LEU A 139 -8.58 -6.30 -12.37
N SER A 140 -9.36 -7.40 -12.40
CA SER A 140 -10.79 -7.33 -12.66
C SER A 140 -11.50 -6.77 -11.43
N VAL A 141 -12.28 -5.71 -11.63
CA VAL A 141 -13.11 -5.12 -10.59
C VAL A 141 -14.54 -5.61 -10.77
N PRO A 142 -15.17 -6.21 -9.74
CA PRO A 142 -16.57 -6.61 -9.82
C PRO A 142 -17.47 -5.42 -10.12
N GLY A 143 -18.54 -5.63 -10.93
CA GLY A 143 -19.38 -4.56 -11.49
C GLY A 143 -20.00 -3.63 -10.44
N GLN A 144 -20.30 -4.13 -9.23
CA GLN A 144 -20.84 -3.29 -8.15
C GLN A 144 -19.86 -2.21 -7.66
N PHE A 145 -18.56 -2.40 -7.87
CA PHE A 145 -17.50 -1.45 -7.49
C PHE A 145 -16.93 -0.67 -8.69
N ALA A 146 -17.52 -0.83 -9.87
CA ALA A 146 -17.13 -0.11 -11.08
C ALA A 146 -18.01 1.12 -11.28
N LEU A 147 -17.48 2.12 -12.00
CA LEU A 147 -18.28 3.23 -12.47
C LEU A 147 -19.39 2.73 -13.42
N PRO A 148 -20.63 3.29 -13.38
CA PRO A 148 -21.08 4.45 -12.60
C PRO A 148 -21.70 4.10 -11.23
N ASN A 149 -21.49 2.89 -10.70
CA ASN A 149 -22.14 2.44 -9.46
C ASN A 149 -21.55 3.08 -8.21
N ILE A 150 -20.35 3.66 -8.33
CA ILE A 150 -19.68 4.40 -7.24
C ILE A 150 -20.04 5.88 -7.36
N VAL A 151 -20.44 6.48 -6.25
CA VAL A 151 -20.90 7.87 -6.18
C VAL A 151 -19.93 8.71 -5.35
N GLY A 152 -19.49 9.84 -5.92
CA GLY A 152 -18.66 10.82 -5.21
C GLY A 152 -17.29 10.27 -4.79
N ASN A 153 -16.84 10.64 -3.61
CA ASN A 153 -15.57 10.28 -2.98
C ASN A 153 -15.73 8.95 -2.18
N CYS A 154 -16.13 7.86 -2.86
CA CYS A 154 -16.44 6.57 -2.26
C CYS A 154 -15.78 5.42 -3.03
N GLY A 155 -14.67 5.68 -3.69
CA GLY A 155 -13.94 4.72 -4.50
C GLY A 155 -12.94 3.86 -3.74
N PHE A 156 -11.92 3.37 -4.43
CA PHE A 156 -10.86 2.57 -3.82
C PHE A 156 -9.90 3.44 -3.01
N GLU A 157 -9.86 3.24 -1.70
CA GLU A 157 -9.01 3.98 -0.76
C GLU A 157 -7.70 3.26 -0.42
N ALA A 158 -7.69 1.93 -0.48
CA ALA A 158 -6.52 1.16 -0.10
C ALA A 158 -6.35 -0.11 -0.93
N LEU A 159 -5.12 -0.60 -1.02
CA LEU A 159 -4.77 -1.83 -1.68
C LEU A 159 -3.68 -2.56 -0.88
N THR A 160 -3.82 -3.88 -0.74
CA THR A 160 -2.80 -4.73 -0.14
C THR A 160 -2.69 -6.06 -0.89
N TYR A 161 -1.51 -6.69 -0.79
CA TYR A 161 -1.26 -8.04 -1.28
C TYR A 161 -0.79 -8.92 -0.11
N SER A 162 -1.37 -10.11 0.03
CA SER A 162 -1.02 -11.11 1.06
C SER A 162 -0.64 -12.44 0.44
#